data_8b4aea9a60f111cbecef11a7af18bcd8
#
_entry.id   8b4aea9a60f111cbecef11a7af18bcd8
#
_cell.length_a   1.000
_cell.length_b   1.000
_cell.length_c   1.000
_cell.angle_alpha   90.00
_cell.angle_beta   90.00
_cell.angle_gamma   90.00
#
_symmetry.space_group_name_H-M   'P 1'
#
loop_
_entity.id
_entity.type
_entity.pdbx_description
1 polymer ?
#
loop_
_entity_poly.entity_id
_entity_poly.type
_entity_poly.pdbx_seq_one_letter_code
_entity_poly.pdbx_strand_id
1 'polypeptide(L)'
;MARFDLYRVSRGRGGYVVDVQSSPLDHLDTRVVVPLHARADAKPVTELHPAVVIGEARYLLMTHALAAVPRRELGHPIGNLAIYRDSITRALDVLLVGF
;
A
#
# COMPACT_ATOMS: atom_id res chain seq x y z
N MET A 1 -10.20 10.55 -2.43
CA MET A 1 -9.20 9.47 -2.28
C MET A 1 -8.76 9.01 -3.66
N ALA A 2 -7.47 8.96 -3.86
CA ALA A 2 -6.92 8.56 -5.15
C ALA A 2 -6.13 7.27 -5.01
N ARG A 3 -6.07 6.49 -6.08
CA ARG A 3 -5.25 5.30 -6.12
C ARG A 3 -3.79 5.66 -5.85
N PHE A 4 -3.11 4.86 -5.07
CA PHE A 4 -1.72 5.04 -4.61
C PHE A 4 -1.54 6.13 -3.56
N ASP A 5 -2.61 6.73 -3.06
CA ASP A 5 -2.51 7.64 -1.92
C ASP A 5 -1.92 6.91 -0.70
N LEU A 6 -1.04 7.62 0.00
CA LEU A 6 -0.35 7.12 1.18
C LEU A 6 -1.00 7.69 2.43
N TYR A 7 -1.26 6.82 3.39
CA TYR A 7 -1.90 7.20 4.66
C TYR A 7 -1.04 6.74 5.83
N ARG A 8 -1.06 7.53 6.89
CA ARG A 8 -0.48 7.13 8.17
C ARG A 8 -1.51 6.37 8.97
N VAL A 9 -1.10 5.24 9.54
CA VAL A 9 -1.95 4.45 10.42
C VAL A 9 -1.60 4.79 11.85
N SER A 10 -2.60 5.22 12.62
CA SER A 10 -2.40 5.63 14.02
C SER A 10 -2.68 4.53 15.02
N ARG A 11 -3.28 3.41 14.60
CA ARG A 11 -3.60 2.28 15.49
C ARG A 11 -2.46 1.28 15.58
N GLY A 12 -2.40 0.56 16.68
CA GLY A 12 -1.40 -0.46 16.88
C GLY A 12 0.00 0.12 16.89
N ARG A 13 0.89 -0.47 16.12
CA ARG A 13 2.28 0.01 16.00
C ARG A 13 2.42 1.22 15.09
N GLY A 14 1.33 1.67 14.51
CA GLY A 14 1.37 2.71 13.51
C GLY A 14 1.98 2.24 12.21
N GLY A 15 2.49 3.18 11.40
CA GLY A 15 3.09 2.90 10.11
C GLY A 15 2.29 3.50 8.97
N TYR A 16 2.47 2.95 7.77
CA TYR A 16 1.85 3.48 6.58
C TYR A 16 1.07 2.39 5.86
N VAL A 17 0.02 2.82 5.14
CA VAL A 17 -0.66 1.99 4.15
C VAL A 17 -0.81 2.76 2.85
N VAL A 18 -0.82 2.05 1.74
CA VAL A 18 -1.05 2.63 0.43
C VAL A 18 -2.36 2.10 -0.14
N ASP A 19 -3.18 3.00 -0.67
CA ASP A 19 -4.46 2.69 -1.31
C ASP A 19 -4.18 2.12 -2.70
N VAL A 20 -4.65 0.89 -2.96
CA VAL A 20 -4.44 0.22 -4.25
C VAL A 20 -5.75 -0.02 -5.00
N GLN A 21 -6.87 0.45 -4.46
CA GLN A 21 -8.17 0.27 -5.08
C GLN A 21 -8.29 1.10 -6.36
N SER A 22 -8.84 0.49 -7.41
CA SER A 22 -8.99 1.18 -8.68
C SER A 22 -9.94 2.37 -8.58
N SER A 23 -9.66 3.44 -9.33
CA SER A 23 -10.41 4.68 -9.28
C SER A 23 -11.91 4.54 -9.58
N PRO A 24 -12.36 3.70 -10.52
CA PRO A 24 -13.79 3.50 -10.73
C PRO A 24 -14.58 3.03 -9.51
N LEU A 25 -13.90 2.51 -8.50
CA LEU A 25 -14.53 2.02 -7.26
C LEU A 25 -14.44 3.01 -6.11
N ASP A 26 -14.13 4.27 -6.39
CA ASP A 26 -13.99 5.30 -5.36
C ASP A 26 -15.25 5.55 -4.54
N HIS A 27 -16.40 5.19 -5.08
CA HIS A 27 -17.68 5.38 -4.40
C HIS A 27 -17.95 4.38 -3.27
N LEU A 28 -17.14 3.34 -3.16
CA LEU A 28 -17.32 2.34 -2.10
C LEU A 28 -16.90 2.89 -0.74
N ASP A 29 -17.54 2.40 0.32
CA ASP A 29 -17.23 2.80 1.69
C ASP A 29 -15.96 2.15 2.23
N THR A 30 -15.40 1.22 1.47
CA THR A 30 -14.16 0.54 1.83
C THR A 30 -13.07 0.83 0.81
N ARG A 31 -11.82 0.76 1.30
CA ARG A 31 -10.63 0.91 0.45
C ARG A 31 -9.73 -0.30 0.66
N VAL A 32 -9.23 -0.86 -0.43
CA VAL A 32 -8.22 -1.91 -0.36
C VAL A 32 -6.86 -1.25 -0.22
N VAL A 33 -6.16 -1.56 0.85
CA VAL A 33 -4.87 -0.97 1.17
C VAL A 33 -3.81 -2.05 1.39
N VAL A 34 -2.55 -1.69 1.20
CA VAL A 34 -1.39 -2.54 1.44
C VAL A 34 -0.54 -1.90 2.53
N PRO A 35 -0.24 -2.62 3.62
CA PRO A 35 0.65 -2.08 4.64
C PRO A 35 2.10 -2.07 4.18
N LEU A 36 2.86 -1.11 4.72
CA LEU A 36 4.28 -0.96 4.48
C LEU A 36 5.05 -1.27 5.76
N HIS A 37 6.15 -2.01 5.61
CA HIS A 37 7.05 -2.32 6.72
C HIS A 37 8.42 -1.71 6.49
N ALA A 38 9.07 -1.27 7.56
CA ALA A 38 10.45 -0.83 7.47
C ALA A 38 11.31 -1.96 6.90
N ARG A 39 12.18 -1.62 5.94
CA ARG A 39 12.94 -2.63 5.19
C ARG A 39 13.80 -3.53 6.08
N ALA A 40 14.35 -2.98 7.16
CA ALA A 40 15.25 -3.74 8.05
C ALA A 40 14.56 -4.93 8.72
N ASP A 41 13.23 -4.90 8.82
CA ASP A 41 12.47 -5.90 9.55
C ASP A 41 11.88 -7.00 8.65
N ALA A 42 12.11 -6.92 7.34
CA ALA A 42 11.43 -7.79 6.40
C ALA A 42 12.40 -8.52 5.47
N LYS A 43 12.07 -9.77 5.16
CA LYS A 43 12.74 -10.55 4.11
C LYS A 43 11.89 -10.43 2.85
N PRO A 44 12.36 -9.73 1.81
CA PRO A 44 11.54 -9.51 0.64
C PRO A 44 11.41 -10.76 -0.24
N VAL A 45 10.21 -10.94 -0.78
CA VAL A 45 9.99 -11.74 -1.97
C VAL A 45 9.92 -10.74 -3.11
N THR A 46 10.91 -10.73 -3.96
CA THR A 46 11.28 -9.62 -4.83
C THR A 46 10.11 -8.94 -5.56
N GLU A 47 9.31 -9.69 -6.29
CA GLU A 47 8.21 -9.08 -7.06
C GLU A 47 6.96 -8.83 -6.21
N LEU A 48 6.78 -9.59 -5.13
CA LEU A 48 5.63 -9.46 -4.24
C LEU A 48 5.79 -8.30 -3.27
N HIS A 49 7.01 -7.99 -2.88
CA HIS A 49 7.31 -6.97 -1.86
C HIS A 49 8.20 -5.87 -2.44
N PRO A 50 7.67 -5.01 -3.32
CA PRO A 50 8.49 -3.93 -3.88
C PRO A 50 8.92 -2.94 -2.80
N ALA A 51 10.12 -2.38 -2.98
CA ALA A 51 10.66 -1.37 -2.08
C ALA A 51 10.25 0.02 -2.56
N VAL A 52 9.89 0.86 -1.60
CA VAL A 52 9.58 2.28 -1.86
C VAL A 52 10.31 3.14 -0.85
N VAL A 53 10.50 4.42 -1.19
CA VAL A 53 11.14 5.39 -0.31
C VAL A 53 10.10 6.41 0.12
N ILE A 54 9.98 6.62 1.42
CA ILE A 54 9.14 7.64 2.01
C ILE A 54 10.04 8.52 2.86
N GLY A 55 10.21 9.78 2.45
CA GLY A 55 11.22 10.64 3.06
C GLY A 55 12.60 10.07 2.81
N GLU A 56 13.34 9.76 3.86
CA GLU A 56 14.69 9.18 3.76
C GLU A 56 14.73 7.69 4.08
N ALA A 57 13.58 7.08 4.39
CA ALA A 57 13.51 5.70 4.83
C ALA A 57 12.97 4.78 3.73
N ARG A 58 13.45 3.55 3.73
CA ARG A 58 13.00 2.51 2.81
C ARG A 58 11.98 1.61 3.47
N TYR A 59 10.93 1.31 2.72
CA TYR A 59 9.84 0.43 3.16
C TYR A 59 9.59 -0.64 2.12
N LEU A 60 9.03 -1.76 2.56
CA LEU A 60 8.56 -2.81 1.67
C LEU A 60 7.03 -2.82 1.70
N LEU A 61 6.41 -2.90 0.52
CA LEU A 61 4.99 -3.16 0.43
C LEU A 61 4.72 -4.62 0.76
N MET A 62 3.97 -4.85 1.82
CA MET A 62 3.60 -6.20 2.23
C MET A 62 2.32 -6.60 1.50
N THR A 63 2.44 -6.80 0.20
CA THR A 63 1.32 -6.99 -0.71
C THR A 63 0.41 -8.15 -0.31
N HIS A 64 0.98 -9.23 0.22
CA HIS A 64 0.20 -10.39 0.68
C HIS A 64 -0.69 -10.09 1.89
N ALA A 65 -0.45 -8.97 2.56
CA ALA A 65 -1.23 -8.55 3.73
C ALA A 65 -2.27 -7.48 3.37
N LEU A 66 -2.59 -7.32 2.09
CA LEU A 66 -3.63 -6.37 1.68
C LEU A 66 -4.93 -6.63 2.42
N ALA A 67 -5.67 -5.57 2.69
CA ALA A 67 -6.93 -5.67 3.42
C ALA A 67 -7.89 -4.56 3.00
N ALA A 68 -9.17 -4.85 3.10
CA ALA A 68 -10.20 -3.85 2.94
C ALA A 68 -10.44 -3.18 4.29
N VAL A 69 -10.37 -1.85 4.33
CA VAL A 69 -10.61 -1.08 5.55
C VAL A 69 -11.72 -0.07 5.31
N PRO A 70 -12.49 0.30 6.34
CA PRO A 70 -13.45 1.38 6.20
C PRO A 70 -12.76 2.69 5.82
N ARG A 71 -13.33 3.38 4.85
CA ARG A 71 -12.81 4.65 4.36
C ARG A 71 -12.55 5.65 5.47
N ARG A 72 -13.44 5.71 6.46
CA ARG A 72 -13.34 6.66 7.58
C ARG A 72 -12.11 6.44 8.45
N GLU A 73 -11.46 5.28 8.38
CA GLU A 73 -10.29 5.00 9.19
C GLU A 73 -8.99 5.54 8.61
N LEU A 74 -9.03 6.03 7.37
CA LEU A 74 -7.80 6.43 6.67
C LEU A 74 -7.41 7.89 6.89
N GLY A 75 -8.36 8.77 7.18
CA GLY A 75 -8.06 10.20 7.35
C GLY A 75 -7.63 10.85 6.04
N HIS A 76 -6.70 11.80 6.14
CA HIS A 76 -6.18 12.52 4.97
C HIS A 76 -4.92 11.86 4.43
N PRO A 77 -4.74 11.82 3.11
CA PRO A 77 -3.50 11.29 2.54
C PRO A 77 -2.33 12.21 2.88
N ILE A 78 -1.16 11.60 3.12
CA ILE A 78 0.07 12.31 3.41
C ILE A 78 1.04 12.31 2.22
N GLY A 79 0.68 11.66 1.14
CA GLY A 79 1.48 11.59 -0.06
C GLY A 79 0.83 10.66 -1.06
N ASN A 80 1.56 10.36 -2.13
CA ASN A 80 1.07 9.45 -3.16
C ASN A 80 2.25 8.68 -3.76
N LEU A 81 2.07 7.39 -3.93
CA LEU A 81 3.11 6.49 -4.44
C LEU A 81 2.93 6.13 -5.91
N ALA A 82 2.28 6.98 -6.70
CA ALA A 82 2.07 6.72 -8.14
C ALA A 82 3.38 6.56 -8.92
N ILE A 83 4.48 7.12 -8.42
CA ILE A 83 5.81 6.93 -9.02
C ILE A 83 6.22 5.45 -9.02
N TYR A 84 5.67 4.66 -8.12
CA TYR A 84 5.93 3.21 -8.02
C TYR A 84 4.80 2.38 -8.64
N ARG A 85 3.94 3.00 -9.43
CA ARG A 85 2.75 2.35 -10.01
C ARG A 85 3.03 0.99 -10.62
N ASP A 86 4.05 0.89 -11.45
CA ASP A 86 4.33 -0.35 -12.17
C ASP A 86 4.73 -1.47 -11.21
N SER A 87 5.58 -1.17 -10.23
CA SER A 87 6.00 -2.15 -9.23
C SER A 87 4.85 -2.61 -8.36
N ILE A 88 3.98 -1.69 -7.96
CA ILE A 88 2.81 -2.00 -7.13
C ILE A 88 1.82 -2.87 -7.92
N THR A 89 1.53 -2.50 -9.14
CA THR A 89 0.62 -3.26 -10.01
C THR A 89 1.15 -4.66 -10.27
N ARG A 90 2.44 -4.77 -10.54
CA ARG A 90 3.07 -6.08 -10.74
C ARG A 90 2.98 -6.95 -9.50
N ALA A 91 3.19 -6.38 -8.32
CA ALA A 91 3.06 -7.13 -7.06
C ALA A 91 1.65 -7.65 -6.85
N LEU A 92 0.63 -6.84 -7.17
CA LEU A 92 -0.75 -7.28 -7.10
C LEU A 92 -1.06 -8.40 -8.10
N ASP A 93 -0.50 -8.32 -9.30
CA ASP A 93 -0.67 -9.37 -10.30
C ASP A 93 -0.02 -10.68 -9.84
N VAL A 94 1.16 -10.61 -9.24
CA VAL A 94 1.84 -11.78 -8.68
C VAL A 94 0.97 -12.43 -7.59
N LEU A 95 0.41 -11.62 -6.71
CA LEU A 95 -0.42 -12.11 -5.61
C LEU A 95 -1.74 -12.72 -6.10
N LEU A 96 -2.42 -12.04 -7.02
CA LEU A 96 -3.81 -12.35 -7.35
C LEU A 96 -3.95 -13.21 -8.60
N VAL A 97 -3.00 -13.15 -9.50
CA VAL A 97 -3.06 -13.86 -10.78
C VAL A 97 -1.94 -14.90 -10.90
N GLY A 98 -0.82 -14.67 -10.22
CA GLY A 98 0.32 -15.59 -10.21
C GLY A 98 1.43 -15.21 -11.18
N PHE A 99 1.30 -14.08 -11.86
CA PHE A 99 2.34 -13.57 -12.78
C PHE A 99 2.18 -12.09 -13.08
#